data_69ea9524d856dcf2643b61b59293ab6e
#
_entry.id   69ea9524d856dcf2643b61b59293ab6e
#
_cell.length_a   1.000
_cell.length_b   1.000
_cell.length_c   1.000
_cell.angle_alpha   90.00
_cell.angle_beta   90.00
_cell.angle_gamma   90.00
#
_symmetry.space_group_name_H-M   'P 1'
#
loop_
_entity.id
_entity.type
_entity.pdbx_description
1 polymer ?
#
loop_
_entity_poly.entity_id
_entity_poly.type
_entity_poly.pdbx_seq_one_letter_code
_entity_poly.pdbx_strand_id
1 'polypeptide(L)'
;MIIMDFEKITKEAVVQALLEIKKNGIPKNAHSSTYDILYKGKRYPPKLVMEYAYQHSTGKQITRNDFEGGEKTPCFNRLKELGFTIVHKEKNPNFYETLT
;
A
#
# COMPACT_ATOMS: atom_id res chain seq x y z
N MET A 1 -5.40 2.12 -22.63
CA MET A 1 -5.83 2.28 -21.24
C MET A 1 -5.74 0.96 -20.51
N ILE A 2 -5.13 0.98 -19.34
CA ILE A 2 -5.01 -0.22 -18.54
C ILE A 2 -6.16 -0.24 -17.54
N ILE A 3 -6.91 -1.34 -17.55
CA ILE A 3 -8.00 -1.52 -16.59
C ILE A 3 -7.47 -2.35 -15.44
N MET A 4 -7.47 -1.75 -14.25
CA MET A 4 -7.03 -2.41 -13.04
C MET A 4 -8.18 -3.09 -12.36
N ASP A 5 -8.06 -4.39 -12.13
CA ASP A 5 -9.08 -5.15 -11.45
C ASP A 5 -8.61 -5.45 -10.03
N PHE A 6 -8.76 -4.47 -9.16
CA PHE A 6 -8.31 -4.61 -7.78
C PHE A 6 -9.09 -5.66 -7.02
N GLU A 7 -10.27 -6.03 -7.51
CA GLU A 7 -11.05 -7.07 -6.86
C GLU A 7 -10.38 -8.44 -6.90
N LYS A 8 -9.45 -8.63 -7.83
CA LYS A 8 -8.71 -9.89 -7.92
C LYS A 8 -7.60 -9.99 -6.89
N ILE A 9 -7.27 -8.90 -6.24
CA ILE A 9 -6.21 -8.91 -5.23
C ILE A 9 -6.73 -9.55 -3.97
N THR A 10 -6.00 -10.57 -3.48
CA THR A 10 -6.37 -11.30 -2.29
C THR A 10 -5.60 -10.78 -1.08
N LYS A 11 -6.11 -11.10 0.11
CA LYS A 11 -5.41 -10.74 1.33
C LYS A 11 -4.03 -11.38 1.39
N GLU A 12 -3.93 -12.65 0.95
CA GLU A 12 -2.65 -13.34 0.95
C GLU A 12 -1.64 -12.66 0.05
N ALA A 13 -2.09 -12.16 -1.10
CA ALA A 13 -1.19 -11.46 -2.01
C ALA A 13 -0.66 -10.17 -1.38
N VAL A 14 -1.52 -9.45 -0.65
CA VAL A 14 -1.09 -8.25 0.05
C VAL A 14 -0.08 -8.58 1.14
N VAL A 15 -0.33 -9.64 1.91
CA VAL A 15 0.62 -10.07 2.95
C VAL A 15 1.96 -10.45 2.33
N GLN A 16 1.95 -11.16 1.21
CA GLN A 16 3.18 -11.51 0.51
C GLN A 16 3.93 -10.26 0.07
N ALA A 17 3.19 -9.27 -0.43
CA ALA A 17 3.80 -8.01 -0.85
C ALA A 17 4.45 -7.30 0.34
N LEU A 18 3.76 -7.26 1.48
CA LEU A 18 4.30 -6.63 2.68
C LEU A 18 5.58 -7.33 3.15
N LEU A 19 5.58 -8.67 3.13
CA LEU A 19 6.75 -9.42 3.54
C LEU A 19 7.90 -9.21 2.58
N GLU A 20 7.61 -9.11 1.29
CA GLU A 20 8.63 -8.87 0.28
C GLU A 20 9.29 -7.50 0.49
N ILE A 21 8.49 -6.49 0.77
CA ILE A 21 9.00 -5.15 1.04
C ILE A 21 9.81 -5.13 2.33
N LYS A 22 9.33 -5.84 3.36
CA LYS A 22 10.06 -5.90 4.62
C LYS A 22 11.43 -6.52 4.43
N LYS A 23 11.52 -7.55 3.58
CA LYS A 23 12.77 -8.25 3.34
C LYS A 23 13.72 -7.42 2.47
N ASN A 24 13.20 -6.81 1.42
CA ASN A 24 14.03 -6.19 0.39
C ASN A 24 14.15 -4.67 0.53
N GLY A 25 13.33 -4.07 1.39
CA GLY A 25 13.33 -2.63 1.56
C GLY A 25 12.46 -1.92 0.55
N ILE A 26 12.35 -0.61 0.71
CA ILE A 26 11.54 0.24 -0.18
C ILE A 26 12.46 0.87 -1.20
N PRO A 27 12.20 0.68 -2.50
CA PRO A 27 13.00 1.33 -3.53
C PRO A 27 13.02 2.84 -3.34
N LYS A 28 14.09 3.45 -3.80
CA LYS A 28 14.35 4.86 -3.52
C LYS A 28 13.21 5.79 -3.88
N ASN A 29 12.54 5.53 -5.01
CA ASN A 29 11.48 6.41 -5.49
C ASN A 29 10.09 5.90 -5.18
N ALA A 30 9.98 4.95 -4.24
CA ALA A 30 8.71 4.28 -3.98
C ALA A 30 8.14 4.60 -2.60
N HIS A 31 8.74 5.53 -1.88
CA HIS A 31 8.20 5.94 -0.59
C HIS A 31 6.92 6.74 -0.77
N SER A 32 5.95 6.51 0.12
CA SER A 32 4.72 7.25 0.09
C SER A 32 4.91 8.64 0.68
N SER A 33 4.11 9.58 0.21
CA SER A 33 4.22 10.97 0.69
C SER A 33 3.13 11.33 1.69
N THR A 34 1.97 10.70 1.62
CA THR A 34 0.81 11.11 2.42
C THR A 34 0.23 10.01 3.29
N TYR A 35 0.16 8.80 2.77
CA TYR A 35 -0.49 7.68 3.46
C TYR A 35 0.44 6.50 3.57
N ASP A 36 0.24 5.69 4.61
CA ASP A 36 0.94 4.42 4.79
C ASP A 36 -0.03 3.33 5.17
N ILE A 37 0.28 2.09 4.80
CA ILE A 37 -0.37 0.94 5.38
C ILE A 37 0.34 0.64 6.69
N LEU A 38 -0.42 0.55 7.77
CA LEU A 38 0.13 0.17 9.06
C LEU A 38 -0.10 -1.33 9.26
N TYR A 39 0.98 -2.09 9.34
CA TYR A 39 0.88 -3.53 9.45
C TYR A 39 1.91 -4.03 10.46
N LYS A 40 1.40 -4.64 11.55
CA LYS A 40 2.23 -5.21 12.61
C LYS A 40 3.28 -4.23 13.11
N GLY A 41 2.87 -2.99 13.29
CA GLY A 41 3.74 -1.96 13.84
C GLY A 41 4.68 -1.29 12.87
N LYS A 42 4.62 -1.65 11.59
CA LYS A 42 5.46 -1.04 10.56
C LYS A 42 4.61 -0.35 9.53
N ARG A 43 5.20 0.62 8.84
CA ARG A 43 4.51 1.40 7.82
C ARG A 43 5.05 1.05 6.44
N TYR A 44 4.14 0.94 5.48
CA TYR A 44 4.49 0.54 4.11
C TYR A 44 3.79 1.44 3.11
N PRO A 45 4.45 1.77 1.97
CA PRO A 45 3.82 2.60 0.93
C PRO A 45 2.67 1.83 0.27
N PRO A 46 1.44 2.36 0.29
CA PRO A 46 0.30 1.59 -0.23
C PRO A 46 0.39 1.24 -1.71
N LYS A 47 0.87 2.18 -2.54
CA LYS A 47 0.93 1.90 -3.98
C LYS A 47 1.99 0.86 -4.30
N LEU A 48 3.11 0.85 -3.57
CA LEU A 48 4.13 -0.17 -3.78
C LEU A 48 3.59 -1.54 -3.37
N VAL A 49 2.86 -1.60 -2.25
CA VAL A 49 2.24 -2.84 -1.80
C VAL A 49 1.28 -3.35 -2.86
N MET A 50 0.45 -2.47 -3.43
CA MET A 50 -0.51 -2.87 -4.45
C MET A 50 0.16 -3.31 -5.73
N GLU A 51 1.25 -2.68 -6.09
CA GLU A 51 2.02 -3.08 -7.26
C GLU A 51 2.45 -4.55 -7.15
N TYR A 52 3.03 -4.90 -6.02
CA TYR A 52 3.48 -6.27 -5.79
C TYR A 52 2.31 -7.23 -5.63
N ALA A 53 1.27 -6.80 -4.90
CA ALA A 53 0.11 -7.64 -4.67
C ALA A 53 -0.64 -7.95 -5.96
N TYR A 54 -0.72 -6.98 -6.86
CA TYR A 54 -1.37 -7.18 -8.13
C TYR A 54 -0.64 -8.25 -8.96
N GLN A 55 0.69 -8.20 -8.94
CA GLN A 55 1.48 -9.20 -9.65
C GLN A 55 1.29 -10.57 -9.04
N HIS A 56 1.27 -10.67 -7.70
CA HIS A 56 1.05 -11.96 -7.05
C HIS A 56 -0.34 -12.52 -7.35
N SER A 57 -1.34 -11.65 -7.45
CA SER A 57 -2.72 -12.10 -7.65
C SER A 57 -3.05 -12.43 -9.09
N THR A 58 -2.50 -11.69 -10.04
CA THR A 58 -2.90 -11.80 -11.44
C THR A 58 -1.80 -12.24 -12.37
N GLY A 59 -0.56 -12.20 -11.91
CA GLY A 59 0.59 -12.47 -12.76
C GLY A 59 0.97 -11.31 -13.66
N LYS A 60 0.21 -10.22 -13.61
CA LYS A 60 0.50 -9.05 -14.44
C LYS A 60 1.29 -8.02 -13.65
N GLN A 61 2.27 -7.43 -14.32
CA GLN A 61 3.10 -6.42 -13.70
C GLN A 61 2.55 -5.04 -14.03
N ILE A 62 2.37 -4.23 -12.98
CA ILE A 62 1.94 -2.83 -13.11
C ILE A 62 2.94 -1.97 -12.39
N THR A 63 2.86 -0.67 -12.63
CA THR A 63 3.72 0.29 -11.92
C THR A 63 2.84 1.25 -11.13
N ARG A 64 3.49 1.97 -10.23
CA ARG A 64 2.78 2.96 -9.42
C ARG A 64 2.16 4.07 -10.25
N ASN A 65 2.64 4.26 -11.48
CA ASN A 65 2.10 5.28 -12.37
C ASN A 65 0.85 4.83 -13.11
N ASP A 66 0.49 3.55 -13.02
CA ASP A 66 -0.66 3.01 -13.74
C ASP A 66 -1.96 3.20 -12.97
N PHE A 67 -1.91 3.62 -11.71
CA PHE A 67 -3.12 3.78 -10.90
C PHE A 67 -2.88 4.85 -9.83
N GLU A 68 -3.97 5.27 -9.21
CA GLU A 68 -3.93 6.32 -8.18
C GLU A 68 -4.12 5.74 -6.81
N GLY A 69 -3.46 6.37 -5.82
CA GLY A 69 -3.69 6.09 -4.41
C GLY A 69 -4.40 7.28 -3.78
N GLY A 70 -4.81 7.09 -2.53
CA GLY A 70 -5.48 8.15 -1.78
C GLY A 70 -6.86 7.71 -1.37
N GLU A 71 -7.52 8.56 -0.57
CA GLU A 71 -8.85 8.24 -0.07
C GLU A 71 -9.83 8.09 -1.22
N LYS A 72 -10.72 7.13 -1.10
CA LYS A 72 -11.80 6.87 -2.06
C LYS A 72 -11.32 6.34 -3.41
N THR A 73 -10.03 6.00 -3.53
CA THR A 73 -9.56 5.34 -4.75
C THR A 73 -9.82 3.84 -4.65
N PRO A 74 -9.94 3.15 -5.81
CA PRO A 74 -10.11 1.70 -5.78
C PRO A 74 -8.97 0.98 -5.08
N CYS A 75 -7.75 1.50 -5.21
CA CYS A 75 -6.58 0.94 -4.54
C CYS A 75 -6.77 0.89 -3.03
N PHE A 76 -7.10 2.03 -2.43
CA PHE A 76 -7.26 2.11 -0.98
C PHE A 76 -8.53 1.40 -0.52
N ASN A 77 -9.60 1.49 -1.30
CA ASN A 77 -10.84 0.81 -0.95
C ASN A 77 -10.61 -0.70 -0.86
N ARG A 78 -9.86 -1.26 -1.81
CA ARG A 78 -9.59 -2.70 -1.78
C ARG A 78 -8.77 -3.08 -0.56
N LEU A 79 -7.75 -2.29 -0.23
CA LEU A 79 -6.93 -2.57 0.94
C LEU A 79 -7.78 -2.56 2.21
N LYS A 80 -8.69 -1.60 2.33
CA LYS A 80 -9.56 -1.53 3.50
C LYS A 80 -10.53 -2.70 3.55
N GLU A 81 -11.08 -3.10 2.39
CA GLU A 81 -11.96 -4.26 2.32
C GLU A 81 -11.28 -5.52 2.80
N LEU A 82 -9.99 -5.63 2.52
CA LEU A 82 -9.22 -6.79 2.92
C LEU A 82 -8.76 -6.73 4.38
N GLY A 83 -9.10 -5.65 5.08
CA GLY A 83 -8.82 -5.54 6.50
C GLY A 83 -7.53 -4.82 6.86
N PHE A 84 -6.89 -4.18 5.90
CA PHE A 84 -5.66 -3.45 6.18
C PHE A 84 -5.96 -2.01 6.61
N THR A 85 -5.10 -1.49 7.48
CA THR A 85 -5.26 -0.16 8.04
C THR A 85 -4.39 0.82 7.27
N ILE A 86 -4.99 1.93 6.83
CA ILE A 86 -4.27 2.99 6.14
C ILE A 86 -4.28 4.21 7.05
N VAL A 87 -3.12 4.80 7.27
CA VAL A 87 -2.97 5.94 8.15
C VAL A 87 -2.41 7.13 7.38
N HIS A 88 -2.75 8.31 7.82
CA HIS A 88 -2.32 9.56 7.20
C HIS A 88 -1.08 10.06 7.92
N LYS A 89 -0.02 10.33 7.19
CA LYS A 89 1.25 10.73 7.81
C LYS A 89 1.15 12.05 8.55
N GLU A 90 0.49 13.02 7.96
CA GLU A 90 0.46 14.35 8.53
C GLU A 90 -0.39 14.48 9.77
N LYS A 91 -1.27 13.53 9.97
CA LYS A 91 -2.15 13.56 11.12
C LYS A 91 -1.47 13.08 12.37
N ASN A 92 -0.20 12.82 12.29
CA ASN A 92 0.52 12.27 13.41
C ASN A 92 1.58 13.23 13.84
N PRO A 93 1.23 14.28 14.40
CA PRO A 93 2.18 15.28 14.83
C PRO A 93 2.81 14.88 16.11
N ASN A 94 2.45 14.77 16.28
CA ASN A 94 2.84 14.71 17.14
C ASN A 94 3.33 13.85 17.43
N PHE A 95 3.14 13.49 16.83
CA PHE A 95 3.55 12.76 16.90
C PHE A 95 4.51 13.26 17.34
N TYR A 96 4.73 13.86 17.29
CA TYR A 96 5.43 14.29 17.63
C TYR A 96 5.26 14.97 18.64
N GLU A 97 4.63 15.33 18.87
CA GLU A 97 4.41 15.66 19.67
C GLU A 97 4.21 15.26 20.51
N THR A 98 3.95 14.92 20.58
CA THR A 98 3.84 14.41 21.17
C THR A 98 4.29 14.06 21.78
N LEU A 99 4.53 14.07 21.98
CA LEU A 99 4.91 13.69 22.39
C LEU A 99 5.24 13.79 23.05
N THR A 100 5.13 14.07 23.35
CA THR A 100 5.37 14.13 23.67
C THR A 100 5.62 14.01 24.08
#